data_b0b53ef927404578886c0e1d74d8e087
#
_entry.id   b0b53ef927404578886c0e1d74d8e087
#
_cell.length_a   1.000
_cell.length_b   1.000
_cell.length_c   1.000
_cell.angle_alpha   90.00
_cell.angle_beta   90.00
_cell.angle_gamma   90.00
#
_symmetry.space_group_name_H-M   'P 1'
#
loop_
_entity.id
_entity.type
_entity.pdbx_description
1 polymer ?
#
loop_
_entity_poly.entity_id
_entity_poly.type
_entity_poly.pdbx_seq_one_letter_code
_entity_poly.pdbx_strand_id
1 'polypeptide(L)'
;MKILIVDDMKGWRDYHKLILKELFPNSLILTAESAREGYDLLFEHNDAPFNIIITDMQMETDFEPKYAGEWFIEQIKSFKNYSKSKIVAISAAYNLNLIAEQYSIEYIRKSTARNFPDSYNFLLESI
;
A
#
# COMPACT_ATOMS: atom_id res chain seq x y z
N MET A 1 -11.50 6.04 9.72
CA MET A 1 -10.70 5.17 8.83
C MET A 1 -9.26 5.65 8.82
N LYS A 2 -8.32 4.72 8.79
CA LYS A 2 -6.89 5.01 8.74
C LYS A 2 -6.27 4.33 7.52
N ILE A 3 -5.45 5.06 6.79
CA ILE A 3 -4.82 4.58 5.55
C ILE A 3 -3.32 4.81 5.63
N LEU A 4 -2.53 3.82 5.23
CA LEU A 4 -1.09 3.92 5.13
C LEU A 4 -0.67 3.81 3.68
N ILE A 5 0.20 4.72 3.23
CA ILE A 5 0.76 4.71 1.88
C ILE A 5 2.27 4.58 1.99
N VAL A 6 2.84 3.56 1.34
CA VAL A 6 4.28 3.29 1.35
C VAL A 6 4.80 3.30 -0.08
N ASP A 7 5.59 4.31 -0.41
CA ASP A 7 6.22 4.47 -1.72
C ASP A 7 7.43 5.37 -1.54
N ASP A 8 8.56 5.06 -2.15
CA ASP A 8 9.77 5.87 -2.00
C ASP A 8 9.74 7.16 -2.81
N MET A 9 8.80 7.30 -3.75
CA MET A 9 8.66 8.49 -4.57
C MET A 9 7.60 9.43 -4.02
N LYS A 10 8.01 10.65 -3.67
CA LYS A 10 7.10 11.65 -3.10
C LYS A 10 5.92 11.95 -4.04
N GLY A 11 6.17 12.04 -5.34
CA GLY A 11 5.10 12.30 -6.31
C GLY A 11 3.99 11.26 -6.26
N TRP A 12 4.34 9.99 -6.10
CA TRP A 12 3.35 8.93 -5.98
C TRP A 12 2.63 8.97 -4.64
N ARG A 13 3.35 9.23 -3.54
CA ARG A 13 2.70 9.38 -2.23
C ARG A 13 1.65 10.49 -2.27
N ASP A 14 2.01 11.63 -2.86
CA ASP A 14 1.09 12.77 -2.97
C ASP A 14 -0.11 12.44 -3.86
N TYR A 15 0.11 11.75 -4.96
CA TYR A 15 -0.95 11.36 -5.89
C TYR A 15 -1.95 10.41 -5.23
N HIS A 16 -1.46 9.36 -4.58
CA HIS A 16 -2.33 8.42 -3.86
C HIS A 16 -3.12 9.14 -2.77
N LYS A 17 -2.46 10.02 -2.03
CA LYS A 17 -3.10 10.76 -0.95
C LYS A 17 -4.22 11.64 -1.46
N LEU A 18 -4.00 12.31 -2.59
CA LEU A 18 -5.03 13.16 -3.20
C LEU A 18 -6.28 12.34 -3.54
N ILE A 19 -6.11 11.22 -4.22
CA ILE A 19 -7.23 10.37 -4.63
C ILE A 19 -7.93 9.77 -3.41
N LEU A 20 -7.17 9.25 -2.46
CA LEU A 20 -7.77 8.62 -1.28
C LEU A 20 -8.49 9.62 -0.39
N LYS A 21 -8.03 10.88 -0.37
CA LYS A 21 -8.71 11.91 0.39
C LYS A 21 -10.05 12.29 -0.23
N GLU A 22 -10.18 12.18 -1.55
CA GLU A 22 -11.46 12.36 -2.23
C GLU A 22 -12.43 11.21 -1.95
N LEU A 23 -11.92 9.97 -1.95
CA LEU A 23 -12.75 8.79 -1.68
C LEU A 23 -13.14 8.69 -0.21
N PHE A 24 -12.25 9.08 0.69
CA PHE A 24 -12.44 8.96 2.14
C PHE A 24 -12.09 10.29 2.81
N PRO A 25 -12.99 11.31 2.72
CA PRO A 25 -12.66 12.67 3.20
C PRO A 25 -12.32 12.76 4.68
N ASN A 26 -12.85 11.85 5.49
CA ASN A 26 -12.65 11.88 6.94
C ASN A 26 -11.57 10.92 7.42
N SER A 27 -10.78 10.35 6.51
CA SER A 27 -9.74 9.40 6.86
C SER A 27 -8.48 10.09 7.37
N LEU A 28 -7.74 9.39 8.22
CA LEU A 28 -6.38 9.74 8.60
C LEU A 28 -5.44 9.00 7.65
N ILE A 29 -4.64 9.73 6.89
CA ILE A 29 -3.72 9.15 5.92
C ILE A 29 -2.28 9.44 6.36
N LEU A 30 -1.51 8.38 6.57
CA LEU A 30 -0.09 8.47 6.89
C LEU A 30 0.72 7.92 5.72
N THR A 31 1.92 8.42 5.56
CA THR A 31 2.81 8.01 4.46
C THR A 31 4.16 7.56 5.00
N ALA A 32 4.81 6.67 4.27
CA ALA A 32 6.15 6.18 4.56
C ALA A 32 6.97 6.12 3.27
N GLU A 33 8.27 6.38 3.37
CA GLU A 33 9.18 6.41 2.23
C GLU A 33 9.89 5.08 1.99
N SER A 34 9.78 4.15 2.91
CA SER A 34 10.45 2.86 2.82
C SER A 34 9.62 1.78 3.49
N ALA A 35 9.93 0.53 3.16
CA ALA A 35 9.30 -0.62 3.78
C ALA A 35 9.54 -0.64 5.29
N ARG A 36 10.75 -0.26 5.72
CA ARG A 36 11.09 -0.21 7.15
C ARG A 36 10.27 0.82 7.90
N GLU A 37 10.16 2.02 7.34
CA GLU A 37 9.33 3.06 7.95
C GLU A 37 7.86 2.62 8.01
N GLY A 38 7.39 1.96 6.94
CA GLY A 38 6.05 1.38 6.92
C GLY A 38 5.85 0.35 8.03
N TYR A 39 6.83 -0.51 8.22
CA TYR A 39 6.81 -1.52 9.30
C TYR A 39 6.71 -0.83 10.68
N ASP A 40 7.50 0.21 10.90
CA ASP A 40 7.47 0.92 12.18
C ASP A 40 6.10 1.53 12.45
N LEU A 41 5.44 2.04 11.40
CA LEU A 41 4.08 2.57 11.52
C LEU A 41 3.06 1.47 11.80
N LEU A 42 3.21 0.29 11.20
CA LEU A 42 2.34 -0.85 11.53
C LEU A 42 2.41 -1.18 13.01
N PHE A 43 3.62 -1.18 13.54
CA PHE A 43 3.86 -1.50 14.95
C PHE A 43 3.25 -0.43 15.86
N GLU A 44 3.49 0.85 15.55
CA GLU A 44 2.95 1.97 16.34
C GLU A 44 1.42 1.97 16.38
N HIS A 45 0.78 1.58 15.27
CA HIS A 45 -0.67 1.62 15.13
C HIS A 45 -1.34 0.26 15.33
N ASN A 46 -0.62 -0.68 15.93
CA ASN A 46 -1.12 -2.06 16.07
C ASN A 46 -2.42 -2.15 16.87
N ASP A 47 -2.64 -1.24 17.82
CA ASP A 47 -3.85 -1.24 18.64
C ASP A 47 -5.07 -0.66 17.91
N ALA A 48 -4.83 0.13 16.87
CA ALA A 48 -5.88 0.70 16.02
C ALA A 48 -5.37 0.63 14.57
N PRO A 49 -5.39 -0.57 13.97
CA PRO A 49 -4.68 -0.81 12.71
C PRO A 49 -5.22 -0.03 11.52
N PHE A 50 -4.35 0.16 10.52
CA PHE A 50 -4.75 0.77 9.25
C PHE A 50 -5.78 -0.12 8.55
N ASN A 51 -6.83 0.49 8.03
CA ASN A 51 -7.87 -0.22 7.30
C ASN A 51 -7.44 -0.56 5.87
N ILE A 52 -6.68 0.35 5.26
CA ILE A 52 -6.16 0.21 3.90
C ILE A 52 -4.67 0.49 3.92
N ILE A 53 -3.89 -0.36 3.26
CA ILE A 53 -2.45 -0.20 3.14
C ILE A 53 -2.10 -0.28 1.66
N ILE A 54 -1.51 0.80 1.14
CA ILE A 54 -1.05 0.87 -0.24
C ILE A 54 0.47 0.80 -0.23
N THR A 55 1.05 -0.08 -1.01
CA THR A 55 2.50 -0.24 -1.08
C THR A 55 2.99 -0.40 -2.51
N ASP A 56 4.14 0.21 -2.82
CA ASP A 56 4.90 -0.10 -4.01
C ASP A 56 5.67 -1.41 -3.77
N MET A 57 6.10 -2.05 -4.86
CA MET A 57 6.95 -3.24 -4.78
C MET A 57 8.42 -2.85 -4.84
N GLN A 58 8.79 -1.96 -5.77
CA GLN A 58 10.17 -1.55 -5.99
C GLN A 58 10.45 -0.25 -5.25
N MET A 59 11.37 -0.30 -4.29
CA MET A 59 11.78 0.88 -3.51
C MET A 59 13.30 0.97 -3.48
N GLU A 60 13.83 2.18 -3.23
CA GLU A 60 15.28 2.46 -3.30
C GLU A 60 16.14 1.53 -2.46
N THR A 61 15.58 1.00 -1.39
CA THR A 61 16.33 0.16 -0.47
C THR A 61 16.34 -1.32 -0.87
N ASP A 62 15.88 -1.65 -2.08
CA ASP A 62 15.90 -3.03 -2.57
C ASP A 62 17.34 -3.48 -2.80
N PHE A 63 17.79 -4.46 -2.05
CA PHE A 63 19.11 -5.07 -2.20
C PHE A 63 19.06 -6.58 -2.01
N GLU A 64 17.89 -7.16 -2.03
CA GLU A 64 17.66 -8.59 -1.94
C GLU A 64 17.01 -9.07 -3.24
N PRO A 65 17.02 -10.40 -3.52
CA PRO A 65 16.28 -10.92 -4.67
C PRO A 65 14.79 -10.61 -4.62
N LYS A 66 14.28 -10.37 -3.43
CA LYS A 66 12.89 -10.03 -3.17
C LYS A 66 12.72 -8.52 -3.12
N TYR A 67 11.66 -8.00 -3.71
CA TYR A 67 11.33 -6.59 -3.61
C TYR A 67 11.06 -6.19 -2.15
N ALA A 68 11.39 -4.94 -1.80
CA ALA A 68 11.10 -4.40 -0.47
C ALA A 68 9.60 -4.44 -0.17
N GLY A 69 8.76 -4.20 -1.17
CA GLY A 69 7.31 -4.29 -1.02
C GLY A 69 6.82 -5.70 -0.69
N GLU A 70 7.47 -6.74 -1.23
CA GLU A 70 7.13 -8.11 -0.87
C GLU A 70 7.44 -8.38 0.59
N TRP A 71 8.61 -7.96 1.05
CA TRP A 71 8.97 -8.08 2.46
C TRP A 71 7.94 -7.38 3.34
N PHE A 72 7.53 -6.18 2.92
CA PHE A 72 6.55 -5.40 3.68
C PHE A 72 5.20 -6.12 3.76
N ILE A 73 4.72 -6.68 2.65
CA ILE A 73 3.47 -7.46 2.64
C ILE A 73 3.57 -8.64 3.60
N GLU A 74 4.70 -9.34 3.60
CA GLU A 74 4.92 -10.45 4.53
C GLU A 74 4.85 -9.98 5.98
N GLN A 75 5.39 -8.78 6.27
CA GLN A 75 5.30 -8.21 7.60
C GLN A 75 3.86 -7.88 7.98
N ILE A 76 3.10 -7.26 7.08
CA ILE A 76 1.67 -6.96 7.35
C ILE A 76 0.94 -8.24 7.72
N LYS A 77 1.14 -9.29 6.93
CA LYS A 77 0.45 -10.57 7.13
C LYS A 77 0.88 -11.31 8.40
N SER A 78 2.04 -10.94 8.97
CA SER A 78 2.51 -11.52 10.21
C SER A 78 1.85 -10.89 11.45
N PHE A 79 1.26 -9.70 11.30
CA PHE A 79 0.57 -9.03 12.40
C PHE A 79 -0.88 -9.50 12.47
N LYS A 80 -1.25 -10.14 13.55
CA LYS A 80 -2.60 -10.67 13.74
C LYS A 80 -3.67 -9.57 13.60
N ASN A 81 -3.37 -8.37 14.14
CA ASN A 81 -4.33 -7.27 14.14
C ASN A 81 -4.56 -6.67 12.76
N TYR A 82 -3.73 -7.00 11.77
CA TYR A 82 -3.88 -6.54 10.40
C TYR A 82 -4.57 -7.56 9.49
N SER A 83 -5.11 -8.65 10.05
CA SER A 83 -5.72 -9.72 9.25
C SER A 83 -6.90 -9.26 8.39
N LYS A 84 -7.56 -8.18 8.77
CA LYS A 84 -8.72 -7.64 8.04
C LYS A 84 -8.38 -6.41 7.20
N SER A 85 -7.13 -5.96 7.21
CA SER A 85 -6.72 -4.80 6.43
C SER A 85 -6.72 -5.12 4.94
N LYS A 86 -7.16 -4.16 4.14
CA LYS A 86 -7.09 -4.27 2.68
C LYS A 86 -5.69 -3.87 2.24
N ILE A 87 -4.99 -4.75 1.56
CA ILE A 87 -3.65 -4.49 1.05
C ILE A 87 -3.73 -4.33 -0.46
N VAL A 88 -3.20 -3.24 -0.99
CA VAL A 88 -3.16 -2.97 -2.42
C VAL A 88 -1.74 -2.64 -2.84
N ALA A 89 -1.20 -3.40 -3.79
CA ALA A 89 0.10 -3.09 -4.38
C ALA A 89 -0.10 -2.19 -5.59
N ILE A 90 0.52 -1.02 -5.60
CA ILE A 90 0.49 -0.11 -6.74
C ILE A 90 1.93 0.09 -7.18
N SER A 91 2.30 -0.47 -8.33
CA SER A 91 3.69 -0.57 -8.73
C SER A 91 3.84 -0.61 -10.25
N ALA A 92 5.07 -0.29 -10.71
CA ALA A 92 5.46 -0.45 -12.11
C ALA A 92 6.18 -1.79 -12.34
N ALA A 93 6.30 -2.65 -11.34
CA ALA A 93 6.98 -3.94 -11.48
C ALA A 93 6.29 -4.80 -12.53
N TYR A 94 7.07 -5.38 -13.45
CA TYR A 94 6.52 -6.14 -14.57
C TYR A 94 5.76 -7.40 -14.13
N ASN A 95 6.15 -7.98 -13.01
CA ASN A 95 5.56 -9.21 -12.46
C ASN A 95 4.57 -8.92 -11.32
N LEU A 96 4.01 -7.70 -11.28
CA LEU A 96 3.10 -7.27 -10.23
C LEU A 96 1.91 -8.21 -10.06
N ASN A 97 1.32 -8.65 -11.18
CA ASN A 97 0.17 -9.56 -11.15
C ASN A 97 0.49 -10.90 -10.47
N LEU A 98 1.69 -11.43 -10.71
CA LEU A 98 2.11 -12.69 -10.10
C LEU A 98 2.36 -12.55 -8.60
N ILE A 99 2.95 -11.43 -8.20
CA ILE A 99 3.19 -11.13 -6.79
C ILE A 99 1.85 -10.98 -6.06
N ALA A 100 0.92 -10.23 -6.65
CA ALA A 100 -0.39 -10.03 -6.04
C ALA A 100 -1.14 -11.35 -5.87
N GLU A 101 -1.06 -12.23 -6.87
CA GLU A 101 -1.68 -13.55 -6.79
C GLU A 101 -1.02 -14.38 -5.68
N GLN A 102 0.30 -14.36 -5.60
CA GLN A 102 1.05 -15.12 -4.60
C GLN A 102 0.63 -14.76 -3.17
N TYR A 103 0.40 -13.47 -2.91
CA TYR A 103 0.05 -12.98 -1.58
C TYR A 103 -1.45 -12.79 -1.37
N SER A 104 -2.26 -13.08 -2.39
CA SER A 104 -3.72 -12.92 -2.35
C SER A 104 -4.13 -11.48 -2.00
N ILE A 105 -3.54 -10.52 -2.70
CA ILE A 105 -3.84 -9.10 -2.51
C ILE A 105 -4.29 -8.46 -3.83
N GLU A 106 -4.92 -7.29 -3.73
CA GLU A 106 -5.28 -6.49 -4.88
C GLU A 106 -4.07 -5.75 -5.43
N TYR A 107 -4.13 -5.35 -6.70
CA TYR A 107 -3.06 -4.56 -7.29
C TYR A 107 -3.60 -3.57 -8.33
N ILE A 108 -2.84 -2.50 -8.55
CA ILE A 108 -3.07 -1.55 -9.64
C ILE A 108 -1.70 -1.25 -10.23
N ARG A 109 -1.58 -1.35 -11.55
CA ARG A 109 -0.34 -0.91 -12.20
C ARG A 109 -0.24 0.61 -12.16
N LYS A 110 0.96 1.15 -11.95
CA LYS A 110 1.15 2.61 -11.87
C LYS A 110 0.66 3.33 -13.12
N SER A 111 0.82 2.72 -14.30
CA SER A 111 0.29 3.32 -15.54
C SER A 111 -1.24 3.43 -15.51
N THR A 112 -1.92 2.42 -14.98
CA THR A 112 -3.38 2.44 -14.82
C THR A 112 -3.80 3.47 -13.78
N ALA A 113 -3.10 3.51 -12.65
CA ALA A 113 -3.40 4.45 -11.57
C ALA A 113 -3.27 5.90 -12.06
N ARG A 114 -2.25 6.19 -12.89
CA ARG A 114 -2.02 7.53 -13.42
C ARG A 114 -3.06 7.94 -14.44
N ASN A 115 -3.41 7.04 -15.37
CA ASN A 115 -4.30 7.36 -16.47
C ASN A 115 -5.79 7.23 -16.11
N PHE A 116 -6.11 6.47 -15.09
CA PHE A 116 -7.48 6.18 -14.68
C PHE A 116 -7.61 6.31 -13.16
N PRO A 117 -7.80 7.54 -12.64
CA PRO A 117 -7.99 7.72 -11.19
C PRO A 117 -9.11 6.88 -10.61
N ASP A 118 -10.12 6.57 -11.42
CA ASP A 118 -11.25 5.72 -11.00
C ASP A 118 -10.81 4.30 -10.67
N SER A 119 -9.59 3.89 -11.04
CA SER A 119 -9.08 2.56 -10.72
C SER A 119 -9.00 2.29 -9.22
N TYR A 120 -9.02 3.32 -8.39
CA TYR A 120 -9.02 3.19 -6.92
C TYR A 120 -10.43 2.98 -6.34
N ASN A 121 -11.48 3.12 -7.16
CA ASN A 121 -12.86 3.15 -6.64
C ASN A 121 -13.30 1.85 -5.96
N PHE A 122 -12.67 0.72 -6.29
CA PHE A 122 -13.00 -0.55 -5.63
C PHE A 122 -12.71 -0.51 -4.12
N LEU A 123 -11.85 0.42 -3.67
CA LEU A 123 -11.54 0.58 -2.25
C LEU A 123 -12.75 1.04 -1.43
N LEU A 124 -13.74 1.65 -2.07
CA LEU A 124 -14.97 2.05 -1.39
C LEU A 124 -15.70 0.87 -0.76
N GLU A 125 -15.51 -0.32 -1.31
CA GLU A 125 -16.10 -1.56 -0.77
C GLU A 125 -15.39 -2.05 0.48
N SER A 126 -14.29 -1.39 0.87
CA SER A 126 -13.50 -1.77 2.05
C SER A 126 -14.04 -1.19 3.36
N ILE A 127 -15.14 -0.45 3.28
CA ILE A 127 -15.73 0.21 4.43
C ILE A 127 -16.68 -0.76 5.17
#